data_c425e2b81e0293e28c5324da67309c5c
#
_entry.id   c425e2b81e0293e28c5324da67309c5c
#
_cell.length_a   1.000
_cell.length_b   1.000
_cell.length_c   1.000
_cell.angle_alpha   90.00
_cell.angle_beta   90.00
_cell.angle_gamma   90.00
#
_symmetry.space_group_name_H-M   'P 1'
#
loop_
_entity.id
_entity.type
_entity.pdbx_description
1 polymer ?
#
loop_
_entity_poly.entity_id
_entity_poly.type
_entity_poly.pdbx_seq_one_letter_code
_entity_poly.pdbx_strand_id
1 'polypeptide(L)'
;MDAEKIKQLYAAGERYFPAANLIKAKLIGASLPGINLWGADLSGANLARAKLWGADLSRANLANANLTRANLCGVKLNEANLRGAKLNFTKLYGADLTGAYYDETTRFSRNFDPVSRNMQKF
;
A
#
# COMPACT_ATOMS: atom_id res chain seq x y z
N MET A 1 8.32 11.97 -9.13
CA MET A 1 7.97 10.83 -10.02
C MET A 1 6.45 10.74 -10.11
N ASP A 2 5.88 10.49 -11.27
CA ASP A 2 4.44 10.33 -11.39
C ASP A 2 4.07 8.87 -11.72
N ALA A 3 2.77 8.61 -11.80
CA ALA A 3 2.28 7.25 -12.03
C ALA A 3 2.74 6.69 -13.38
N GLU A 4 2.74 7.50 -14.41
CA GLU A 4 3.14 7.03 -15.74
C GLU A 4 4.63 6.67 -15.77
N LYS A 5 5.47 7.50 -15.13
CA LYS A 5 6.90 7.25 -15.10
C LYS A 5 7.23 5.94 -14.38
N ILE A 6 6.61 5.69 -13.21
CA ILE A 6 6.89 4.46 -12.48
C ILE A 6 6.40 3.23 -13.24
N LYS A 7 5.27 3.34 -13.94
CA LYS A 7 4.78 2.21 -14.75
C LYS A 7 5.73 1.92 -15.92
N GLN A 8 6.26 2.97 -16.55
CA GLN A 8 7.24 2.82 -17.63
C GLN A 8 8.51 2.12 -17.14
N LEU A 9 9.05 2.58 -16.02
CA LEU A 9 10.27 2.02 -15.45
C LEU A 9 10.04 0.57 -15.00
N TYR A 10 8.89 0.28 -14.40
CA TYR A 10 8.54 -1.08 -14.02
C TYR A 10 8.47 -1.99 -15.25
N ALA A 11 7.84 -1.53 -16.32
CA ALA A 11 7.74 -2.30 -17.56
C ALA A 11 9.12 -2.55 -18.18
N ALA A 12 10.08 -1.65 -17.94
CA ALA A 12 11.46 -1.81 -18.39
C ALA A 12 12.30 -2.73 -17.50
N GLY A 13 11.70 -3.28 -16.42
CA GLY A 13 12.38 -4.21 -15.53
C GLY A 13 12.84 -3.62 -14.21
N GLU A 14 12.64 -2.32 -14.00
CA GLU A 14 13.02 -1.70 -12.73
C GLU A 14 12.05 -2.10 -11.62
N ARG A 15 12.58 -2.38 -10.43
CA ARG A 15 11.78 -2.79 -9.27
C ARG A 15 12.06 -1.97 -8.02
N TYR A 16 13.13 -1.20 -7.99
CA TYR A 16 13.63 -0.56 -6.79
C TYR A 16 13.36 0.94 -6.81
N PHE A 17 12.37 1.37 -6.02
CA PHE A 17 11.92 2.77 -5.99
C PHE A 17 11.76 3.26 -4.54
N PRO A 18 12.81 3.16 -3.69
CA PRO A 18 12.68 3.56 -2.29
C PRO A 18 12.44 5.06 -2.20
N ALA A 19 11.59 5.45 -1.26
CA ALA A 19 11.26 6.84 -0.97
C ALA A 19 10.68 7.61 -2.17
N ALA A 20 10.13 6.91 -3.17
CA ALA A 20 9.53 7.56 -4.32
C ALA A 20 8.40 8.49 -3.88
N ASN A 21 8.32 9.66 -4.50
CA ASN A 21 7.22 10.58 -4.27
C ASN A 21 6.08 10.27 -5.22
N LEU A 22 5.04 9.63 -4.69
CA LEU A 22 3.86 9.22 -5.44
C LEU A 22 2.59 9.78 -4.80
N ILE A 23 2.71 10.96 -4.17
CA ILE A 23 1.56 11.64 -3.54
C ILE A 23 0.45 11.80 -4.57
N LYS A 24 -0.75 11.32 -4.22
CA LYS A 24 -1.96 11.38 -5.05
C LYS A 24 -1.81 10.73 -6.43
N ALA A 25 -0.85 9.84 -6.58
CA ALA A 25 -0.63 9.17 -7.86
C ALA A 25 -1.86 8.36 -8.27
N LYS A 26 -2.14 8.36 -9.57
CA LYS A 26 -3.27 7.61 -10.14
C LYS A 26 -2.76 6.23 -10.59
N LEU A 27 -2.92 5.25 -9.73
CA LEU A 27 -2.41 3.90 -9.95
C LEU A 27 -3.53 2.86 -9.93
N ILE A 28 -4.75 3.25 -10.29
CA ILE A 28 -5.90 2.34 -10.33
C ILE A 28 -5.57 1.17 -11.25
N GLY A 29 -5.71 -0.05 -10.73
CA GLY A 29 -5.48 -1.26 -11.51
C GLY A 29 -4.06 -1.48 -11.96
N ALA A 30 -3.10 -0.67 -11.51
CA ALA A 30 -1.70 -0.82 -11.92
C ALA A 30 -1.17 -2.19 -11.50
N SER A 31 -0.41 -2.84 -12.38
CA SER A 31 0.20 -4.14 -12.10
C SER A 31 1.67 -3.95 -11.73
N LEU A 32 1.97 -3.99 -10.44
CA LEU A 32 3.30 -3.71 -9.89
C LEU A 32 3.74 -4.78 -8.89
N PRO A 33 3.52 -6.08 -9.15
CA PRO A 33 3.89 -7.11 -8.18
C PRO A 33 5.41 -7.09 -7.91
N GLY A 34 5.77 -7.28 -6.64
CA GLY A 34 7.16 -7.34 -6.23
C GLY A 34 7.90 -6.01 -6.25
N ILE A 35 7.21 -4.90 -6.51
CA ILE A 35 7.85 -3.58 -6.55
C ILE A 35 8.35 -3.20 -5.16
N ASN A 36 9.50 -2.55 -5.10
CA ASN A 36 10.04 -2.02 -3.85
C ASN A 36 9.73 -0.53 -3.75
N LEU A 37 8.81 -0.20 -2.85
CA LEU A 37 8.38 1.17 -2.54
C LEU A 37 8.65 1.49 -1.07
N TRP A 38 9.73 0.93 -0.52
CA TRP A 38 10.12 1.15 0.86
C TRP A 38 10.19 2.65 1.15
N GLY A 39 9.50 3.10 2.19
CA GLY A 39 9.52 4.51 2.58
C GLY A 39 8.89 5.48 1.58
N ALA A 40 8.24 4.98 0.54
CA ALA A 40 7.63 5.86 -0.47
C ALA A 40 6.48 6.67 0.12
N ASP A 41 6.23 7.84 -0.46
CA ASP A 41 5.08 8.65 -0.10
C ASP A 41 3.97 8.41 -1.11
N LEU A 42 2.96 7.67 -0.68
CA LEU A 42 1.77 7.33 -1.44
C LEU A 42 0.52 7.95 -0.83
N SER A 43 0.70 9.02 -0.04
CA SER A 43 -0.44 9.64 0.62
C SER A 43 -1.45 10.14 -0.42
N GLY A 44 -2.72 9.82 -0.18
CA GLY A 44 -3.80 10.18 -1.09
C GLY A 44 -3.77 9.48 -2.44
N ALA A 45 -2.86 8.54 -2.67
CA ALA A 45 -2.78 7.82 -3.94
C ALA A 45 -4.00 6.94 -4.16
N ASN A 46 -4.39 6.81 -5.42
CA ASN A 46 -5.46 5.89 -5.78
C ASN A 46 -4.87 4.58 -6.29
N LEU A 47 -4.90 3.57 -5.43
CA LEU A 47 -4.38 2.24 -5.70
C LEU A 47 -5.51 1.21 -5.78
N ALA A 48 -6.74 1.66 -6.03
CA ALA A 48 -7.87 0.76 -6.12
C ALA A 48 -7.57 -0.32 -7.17
N ARG A 49 -7.80 -1.57 -6.79
CA ARG A 49 -7.59 -2.73 -7.65
C ARG A 49 -6.15 -2.92 -8.16
N ALA A 50 -5.20 -2.20 -7.61
CA ALA A 50 -3.79 -2.38 -7.97
C ALA A 50 -3.32 -3.77 -7.57
N LYS A 51 -2.43 -4.35 -8.37
CA LYS A 51 -1.80 -5.64 -8.09
C LYS A 51 -0.42 -5.37 -7.52
N LEU A 52 -0.29 -5.52 -6.21
CA LEU A 52 0.94 -5.23 -5.48
C LEU A 52 1.47 -6.45 -4.72
N TRP A 53 0.96 -7.66 -5.04
CA TRP A 53 1.37 -8.83 -4.28
C TRP A 53 2.90 -8.96 -4.25
N GLY A 54 3.41 -9.30 -3.08
CA GLY A 54 4.86 -9.46 -2.86
C GLY A 54 5.66 -8.16 -2.82
N ALA A 55 5.01 -7.00 -2.91
CA ALA A 55 5.70 -5.70 -2.88
C ALA A 55 6.24 -5.39 -1.47
N ASP A 56 7.21 -4.51 -1.42
CA ASP A 56 7.71 -3.96 -0.16
C ASP A 56 7.21 -2.53 -0.01
N LEU A 57 6.26 -2.34 0.90
CA LEU A 57 5.71 -1.03 1.28
C LEU A 57 6.05 -0.69 2.73
N SER A 58 7.10 -1.32 3.26
CA SER A 58 7.53 -1.05 4.63
C SER A 58 7.81 0.45 4.78
N ARG A 59 7.30 1.03 5.86
CA ARG A 59 7.46 2.45 6.20
C ARG A 59 6.90 3.42 5.16
N ALA A 60 6.12 2.94 4.20
CA ALA A 60 5.48 3.81 3.22
C ALA A 60 4.39 4.64 3.89
N ASN A 61 4.20 5.86 3.39
CA ASN A 61 3.09 6.69 3.80
C ASN A 61 1.91 6.44 2.88
N LEU A 62 0.90 5.74 3.39
CA LEU A 62 -0.33 5.43 2.67
C LEU A 62 -1.53 6.16 3.29
N ALA A 63 -1.26 7.25 4.01
CA ALA A 63 -2.33 8.01 4.64
C ALA A 63 -3.35 8.45 3.58
N ASN A 64 -4.62 8.17 3.84
CA ASN A 64 -5.74 8.53 2.95
C ASN A 64 -5.67 7.89 1.56
N ALA A 65 -4.83 6.89 1.37
CA ALA A 65 -4.76 6.18 0.09
C ALA A 65 -5.99 5.29 -0.10
N ASN A 66 -6.38 5.10 -1.35
CA ASN A 66 -7.47 4.18 -1.68
C ASN A 66 -6.87 2.86 -2.15
N LEU A 67 -7.03 1.82 -1.32
CA LEU A 67 -6.55 0.47 -1.60
C LEU A 67 -7.71 -0.51 -1.81
N THR A 68 -8.90 0.02 -2.08
CA THR A 68 -10.10 -0.80 -2.26
C THR A 68 -9.85 -1.86 -3.33
N ARG A 69 -10.09 -3.12 -2.97
CA ARG A 69 -9.93 -4.28 -3.85
C ARG A 69 -8.50 -4.50 -4.37
N ALA A 70 -7.51 -3.83 -3.80
CA ALA A 70 -6.11 -4.08 -4.17
C ALA A 70 -5.69 -5.47 -3.73
N ASN A 71 -4.75 -6.07 -4.45
CA ASN A 71 -4.14 -7.32 -4.05
C ASN A 71 -2.83 -7.04 -3.33
N LEU A 72 -2.87 -7.17 -2.00
CA LEU A 72 -1.71 -6.96 -1.13
C LEU A 72 -1.23 -8.28 -0.50
N CYS A 73 -1.48 -9.40 -1.16
CA CYS A 73 -1.02 -10.69 -0.64
C CYS A 73 0.50 -10.72 -0.55
N GLY A 74 1.02 -11.09 0.62
CA GLY A 74 2.46 -11.19 0.85
C GLY A 74 3.20 -9.85 0.87
N VAL A 75 2.48 -8.74 0.90
CA VAL A 75 3.09 -7.39 0.93
C VAL A 75 3.67 -7.11 2.30
N LYS A 76 4.82 -6.46 2.34
CA LYS A 76 5.41 -5.95 3.57
C LYS A 76 4.88 -4.55 3.82
N LEU A 77 4.15 -4.39 4.92
CA LEU A 77 3.58 -3.11 5.34
C LEU A 77 4.06 -2.74 6.74
N ASN A 78 5.19 -3.29 7.16
CA ASN A 78 5.74 -3.03 8.49
C ASN A 78 5.92 -1.53 8.69
N GLU A 79 5.33 -1.00 9.75
CA GLU A 79 5.44 0.41 10.13
C GLU A 79 4.91 1.38 9.07
N ALA A 80 4.12 0.90 8.11
CA ALA A 80 3.48 1.77 7.13
C ALA A 80 2.39 2.62 7.79
N ASN A 81 2.17 3.82 7.28
CA ASN A 81 1.11 4.69 7.77
C ASN A 81 -0.16 4.44 6.95
N LEU A 82 -1.17 3.82 7.57
CA LEU A 82 -2.44 3.52 6.94
C LEU A 82 -3.59 4.37 7.51
N ARG A 83 -3.29 5.47 8.18
CA ARG A 83 -4.33 6.32 8.74
C ARG A 83 -5.18 6.91 7.64
N GLY A 84 -6.50 6.75 7.76
CA GLY A 84 -7.45 7.23 6.76
C GLY A 84 -7.48 6.42 5.45
N ALA A 85 -6.69 5.37 5.35
CA ALA A 85 -6.66 4.54 4.14
C ALA A 85 -7.94 3.72 4.01
N LYS A 86 -8.34 3.46 2.76
CA LYS A 86 -9.50 2.60 2.45
C LYS A 86 -8.98 1.23 2.06
N LEU A 87 -9.26 0.25 2.90
CA LEU A 87 -8.83 -1.14 2.70
C LEU A 87 -10.02 -2.08 2.52
N ASN A 88 -11.14 -1.56 2.03
CA ASN A 88 -12.34 -2.36 1.80
C ASN A 88 -12.05 -3.42 0.73
N PHE A 89 -12.35 -4.68 1.03
CA PHE A 89 -12.17 -5.80 0.12
C PHE A 89 -10.73 -5.98 -0.38
N THR A 90 -9.76 -5.40 0.33
CA THR A 90 -8.35 -5.58 0.03
C THR A 90 -7.92 -6.99 0.40
N LYS A 91 -7.15 -7.64 -0.47
CA LYS A 91 -6.58 -8.96 -0.17
C LYS A 91 -5.30 -8.78 0.64
N LEU A 92 -5.29 -9.31 1.86
CA LEU A 92 -4.18 -9.14 2.80
C LEU A 92 -3.59 -10.48 3.25
N TYR A 93 -3.86 -11.57 2.54
CA TYR A 93 -3.34 -12.87 2.91
C TYR A 93 -1.81 -12.86 2.90
N GLY A 94 -1.20 -13.22 4.01
CA GLY A 94 0.25 -13.24 4.15
C GLY A 94 0.92 -11.88 4.22
N ALA A 95 0.16 -10.79 4.24
CA ALA A 95 0.72 -9.44 4.40
C ALA A 95 1.23 -9.25 5.83
N ASP A 96 2.37 -8.58 5.96
CA ASP A 96 2.94 -8.25 7.26
C ASP A 96 2.59 -6.81 7.62
N LEU A 97 1.68 -6.65 8.59
CA LEU A 97 1.18 -5.36 9.06
C LEU A 97 1.76 -4.96 10.42
N THR A 98 2.79 -5.67 10.87
CA THR A 98 3.38 -5.42 12.19
C THR A 98 3.83 -3.97 12.30
N GLY A 99 3.32 -3.28 13.32
CA GLY A 99 3.67 -1.89 13.57
C GLY A 99 3.05 -0.87 12.62
N ALA A 100 2.25 -1.31 11.64
CA ALA A 100 1.57 -0.37 10.76
C ALA A 100 0.57 0.47 11.55
N TYR A 101 0.41 1.74 11.17
CA TYR A 101 -0.44 2.69 11.90
C TYR A 101 -1.82 2.79 11.26
N TYR A 102 -2.85 2.83 12.10
CA TYR A 102 -4.22 3.08 11.66
C TYR A 102 -4.92 3.99 12.67
N ASP A 103 -6.04 4.55 12.30
CA ASP A 103 -6.88 5.36 13.19
C ASP A 103 -8.36 5.03 12.95
N GLU A 104 -9.24 5.79 13.62
CA GLU A 104 -10.67 5.55 13.49
C GLU A 104 -11.21 5.83 12.08
N THR A 105 -10.47 6.55 11.24
CA THR A 105 -10.88 6.82 9.87
C THR A 105 -10.42 5.76 8.88
N THR A 106 -9.52 4.86 9.30
CA THR A 106 -9.08 3.75 8.45
C THR A 106 -10.25 2.79 8.22
N ARG A 107 -10.50 2.42 6.97
CA ARG A 107 -11.58 1.50 6.62
C ARG A 107 -11.02 0.12 6.32
N PHE A 108 -11.42 -0.86 7.11
CA PHE A 108 -11.04 -2.27 6.91
C PHE A 108 -12.22 -3.06 6.38
N SER A 109 -11.93 -4.20 5.76
CA SER A 109 -12.96 -5.17 5.40
C SER A 109 -13.65 -5.70 6.66
N ARG A 110 -14.89 -6.16 6.50
CA ARG A 110 -15.63 -6.81 7.59
C ARG A 110 -14.79 -7.96 8.16
N ASN A 111 -14.77 -8.08 9.47
CA ASN A 111 -14.08 -9.13 10.21
C ASN A 111 -12.55 -9.00 10.21
N PHE A 112 -11.98 -7.93 9.66
CA PHE A 112 -10.56 -7.68 9.80
C PHE A 112 -10.28 -7.15 11.21
N ASP A 113 -9.31 -7.76 11.89
CA ASP A 113 -8.93 -7.34 13.24
C ASP A 113 -7.51 -6.79 13.23
N PRO A 114 -7.34 -5.46 13.29
CA PRO A 114 -6.00 -4.87 13.26
C PRO A 114 -5.17 -5.22 14.49
N VAL A 115 -5.80 -5.46 15.65
CA VAL A 115 -5.08 -5.81 16.87
C VAL A 115 -4.38 -7.17 16.70
N SER A 116 -5.07 -8.14 16.12
CA SER A 116 -4.48 -9.47 15.92
C SER A 116 -3.35 -9.46 14.88
N ARG A 117 -3.24 -8.40 14.11
CA ARG A 117 -2.17 -8.22 13.11
C ARG A 117 -1.05 -7.32 13.62
N ASN A 118 -1.03 -7.03 14.92
CA ASN A 118 -0.01 -6.21 15.59
C ASN A 118 0.13 -4.81 15.00
N MET A 119 -0.99 -4.23 14.59
CA MET A 119 -1.04 -2.85 14.13
C MET A 119 -1.12 -1.88 15.33
N GLN A 120 -0.71 -0.65 15.12
CA GLN A 120 -0.73 0.40 16.14
C GLN A 120 -1.84 1.40 15.83
N LYS A 121 -2.69 1.64 16.82
CA LYS A 121 -3.77 2.61 16.67
C LYS A 121 -3.35 3.98 17.17
N PHE A 122 -3.69 4.99 16.41
CA PHE A 122 -3.50 6.38 16.82
C PHE A 122 -4.81 7.03 17.23
#